data_cd12cd9c874464ceb0410de47bd51382
#
_entry.id   cd12cd9c874464ceb0410de47bd51382
#
_cell.length_a   1.000
_cell.length_b   1.000
_cell.length_c   1.000
_cell.angle_alpha   90.00
_cell.angle_beta   90.00
_cell.angle_gamma   90.00
#
_symmetry.space_group_name_H-M   'P 1'
#
loop_
_entity.id
_entity.type
_entity.pdbx_description
1 polymer ?
#
loop_
_entity_poly.entity_id
_entity_poly.type
_entity_poly.pdbx_seq_one_letter_code
_entity_poly.pdbx_strand_id
1 'polypeptide(L)'
;TGGEQLMIIKYANEEDIAAIAAVEAECFPPAEAATAKEFVDRVKYYGNHFWLMYEAEKLIAFVDGFVTDERDLTDVMYEDATLHNENGAWQMIFGVNTIPAYRKQGYAGELIGRAIEDARLQGRKGLVLTCKERLVPYYAKFGFVDEGVSEKSTHGNVVWHQMRLSF
;
A
#
# COMPACT_ATOMS: atom_id res chain seq x y z
N THR A 1 -35.37 0.89 -2.83
CA THR A 1 -34.51 1.92 -2.23
C THR A 1 -33.21 1.28 -1.81
N GLY A 2 -32.23 1.29 -2.71
CA GLY A 2 -30.90 0.85 -2.35
C GLY A 2 -30.35 1.78 -1.29
N GLY A 3 -30.22 1.28 -0.07
CA GLY A 3 -29.50 2.02 0.95
C GLY A 3 -28.10 2.32 0.45
N GLU A 4 -27.59 3.52 0.71
CA GLU A 4 -26.20 3.82 0.45
C GLU A 4 -25.34 2.79 1.18
N GLN A 5 -24.48 2.09 0.45
CA GLN A 5 -23.55 1.17 1.04
C GLN A 5 -22.49 1.97 1.77
N LEU A 6 -22.43 1.79 3.08
CA LEU A 6 -21.43 2.49 3.89
C LEU A 6 -20.07 1.82 3.75
N MET A 7 -19.13 2.58 3.19
CA MET A 7 -17.73 2.20 3.19
C MET A 7 -17.07 2.73 4.45
N ILE A 8 -16.35 1.86 5.15
CA ILE A 8 -15.62 2.23 6.36
C ILE A 8 -14.13 2.10 6.07
N ILE A 9 -13.38 3.15 6.39
CA ILE A 9 -11.92 3.14 6.31
C ILE A 9 -11.37 3.02 7.71
N LYS A 10 -10.48 2.07 7.93
CA LYS A 10 -9.85 1.84 9.24
C LYS A 10 -8.40 1.38 9.08
N TYR A 11 -7.63 1.48 10.15
CA TYR A 11 -6.31 0.87 10.24
C TYR A 11 -6.44 -0.62 10.56
N ALA A 12 -5.37 -1.39 10.33
CA ALA A 12 -5.40 -2.83 10.52
C ALA A 12 -5.10 -3.26 11.94
N ASN A 13 -5.74 -4.35 12.35
CA ASN A 13 -5.40 -5.10 13.55
C ASN A 13 -5.34 -6.59 13.22
N GLU A 14 -5.04 -7.43 14.21
CA GLU A 14 -4.88 -8.87 14.00
C GLU A 14 -6.10 -9.55 13.37
N GLU A 15 -7.31 -9.06 13.64
CA GLU A 15 -8.54 -9.63 13.11
C GLU A 15 -8.66 -9.46 11.60
N ASP A 16 -7.95 -8.51 11.03
CA ASP A 16 -8.00 -8.19 9.59
C ASP A 16 -7.05 -9.04 8.75
N ILE A 17 -6.09 -9.74 9.35
CA ILE A 17 -5.01 -10.41 8.63
C ILE A 17 -5.49 -11.41 7.59
N ALA A 18 -6.46 -12.26 7.93
CA ALA A 18 -6.97 -13.25 7.00
C ALA A 18 -7.63 -12.58 5.77
N ALA A 19 -8.39 -11.53 5.98
CA ALA A 19 -9.02 -10.77 4.90
C ALA A 19 -7.98 -10.06 4.03
N ILE A 20 -6.96 -9.47 4.65
CA ILE A 20 -5.87 -8.80 3.94
C ILE A 20 -5.13 -9.79 3.03
N ALA A 21 -4.75 -10.95 3.56
CA ALA A 21 -4.05 -11.97 2.79
C ALA A 21 -4.89 -12.50 1.63
N ALA A 22 -6.20 -12.67 1.83
CA ALA A 22 -7.11 -13.10 0.79
C ALA A 22 -7.23 -12.09 -0.35
N VAL A 23 -7.34 -10.81 -0.03
CA VAL A 23 -7.39 -9.73 -1.03
C VAL A 23 -6.08 -9.65 -1.80
N GLU A 24 -4.94 -9.73 -1.13
CA GLU A 24 -3.63 -9.72 -1.77
C GLU A 24 -3.48 -10.88 -2.77
N ALA A 25 -3.86 -12.09 -2.36
CA ALA A 25 -3.80 -13.27 -3.22
C ALA A 25 -4.73 -13.17 -4.44
N GLU A 26 -5.83 -12.46 -4.31
CA GLU A 26 -6.76 -12.20 -5.41
C GLU A 26 -6.23 -11.14 -6.39
N CYS A 27 -5.46 -10.18 -5.88
CA CYS A 27 -4.98 -9.03 -6.66
C CYS A 27 -3.65 -9.28 -7.38
N PHE A 28 -2.80 -10.18 -6.86
CA PHE A 28 -1.45 -10.39 -7.39
C PHE A 28 -1.14 -11.85 -7.65
N PRO A 29 -0.30 -12.16 -8.68
CA PRO A 29 0.17 -13.52 -8.88
C PRO A 29 1.02 -13.99 -7.70
N PRO A 30 1.13 -15.31 -7.46
CA PRO A 30 1.87 -15.86 -6.31
C PRO A 30 3.32 -15.37 -6.16
N ALA A 31 3.99 -15.06 -7.26
CA ALA A 31 5.36 -14.56 -7.24
C ALA A 31 5.47 -13.15 -6.66
N GLU A 32 4.38 -12.39 -6.66
CA GLU A 32 4.34 -10.99 -6.20
C GLU A 32 3.57 -10.82 -4.89
N ALA A 33 2.61 -11.70 -4.60
CA ALA A 33 1.73 -11.58 -3.45
C ALA A 33 2.46 -11.86 -2.13
N ALA A 34 2.25 -11.00 -1.13
CA ALA A 34 2.69 -11.27 0.23
C ALA A 34 1.79 -12.34 0.86
N THR A 35 2.37 -13.16 1.74
CA THR A 35 1.66 -14.25 2.41
C THR A 35 0.98 -13.80 3.69
N ALA A 36 0.05 -14.62 4.20
CA ALA A 36 -0.58 -14.37 5.49
C ALA A 36 0.46 -14.24 6.62
N LYS A 37 1.51 -15.07 6.59
CA LYS A 37 2.60 -15.02 7.58
C LYS A 37 3.32 -13.68 7.54
N GLU A 38 3.58 -13.15 6.34
CA GLU A 38 4.19 -11.83 6.19
C GLU A 38 3.28 -10.72 6.72
N PHE A 39 1.97 -10.82 6.50
CA PHE A 39 1.02 -9.85 7.02
C PHE A 39 0.90 -9.87 8.54
N VAL A 40 1.10 -11.02 9.19
CA VAL A 40 1.15 -11.09 10.66
C VAL A 40 2.23 -10.13 11.18
N ASP A 41 3.43 -10.21 10.62
CA ASP A 41 4.53 -9.34 11.02
C ASP A 41 4.27 -7.88 10.64
N ARG A 42 3.78 -7.63 9.46
CA ARG A 42 3.48 -6.27 8.99
C ARG A 42 2.47 -5.57 9.90
N VAL A 43 1.37 -6.24 10.22
CA VAL A 43 0.34 -5.67 11.09
C VAL A 43 0.87 -5.45 12.50
N LYS A 44 1.70 -6.35 13.00
CA LYS A 44 2.33 -6.22 14.32
C LYS A 44 3.18 -4.95 14.42
N TYR A 45 3.99 -4.68 13.40
CA TYR A 45 4.95 -3.56 13.44
C TYR A 45 4.37 -2.24 12.91
N TYR A 46 3.47 -2.29 11.92
CA TYR A 46 2.92 -1.08 11.31
C TYR A 46 1.46 -1.19 10.87
N GLY A 47 0.62 -1.86 11.66
CA GLY A 47 -0.82 -1.94 11.38
C GLY A 47 -1.49 -0.57 11.24
N ASN A 48 -0.94 0.47 11.87
CA ASN A 48 -1.39 1.86 11.74
C ASN A 48 -0.98 2.53 10.42
N HIS A 49 -0.25 1.82 9.56
CA HIS A 49 0.09 2.23 8.19
C HIS A 49 -0.52 1.28 7.16
N PHE A 50 -1.66 0.69 7.52
CA PHE A 50 -2.59 0.00 6.66
C PHE A 50 -3.86 0.82 6.59
N TRP A 51 -4.34 1.08 5.40
CA TRP A 51 -5.62 1.77 5.17
C TRP A 51 -6.55 0.76 4.52
N LEU A 52 -7.52 0.29 5.30
CA LEU A 52 -8.46 -0.76 4.89
C LEU A 52 -9.81 -0.16 4.57
N MET A 53 -10.43 -0.61 3.49
CA MET A 53 -11.79 -0.20 3.16
C MET A 53 -12.71 -1.42 3.22
N TYR A 54 -13.69 -1.33 4.12
CA TYR A 54 -14.71 -2.35 4.30
C TYR A 54 -16.06 -1.87 3.79
N GLU A 55 -16.76 -2.75 3.07
CA GLU A 55 -18.20 -2.62 2.81
C GLU A 55 -18.88 -3.65 3.70
N ALA A 56 -19.61 -3.17 4.73
CA ALA A 56 -20.12 -4.03 5.80
C ALA A 56 -18.95 -4.85 6.40
N GLU A 57 -19.00 -6.18 6.34
CA GLU A 57 -17.94 -7.05 6.89
C GLU A 57 -16.92 -7.49 5.85
N LYS A 58 -17.03 -7.00 4.60
CA LYS A 58 -16.17 -7.43 3.51
C LYS A 58 -15.05 -6.42 3.24
N LEU A 59 -13.81 -6.87 3.32
CA LEU A 59 -12.66 -6.07 2.88
C LEU A 59 -12.65 -6.01 1.36
N ILE A 60 -12.74 -4.81 0.80
CA ILE A 60 -12.79 -4.61 -0.65
C ILE A 60 -11.52 -4.00 -1.23
N ALA A 61 -10.76 -3.29 -0.42
CA ALA A 61 -9.55 -2.62 -0.87
C ALA A 61 -8.63 -2.34 0.32
N PHE A 62 -7.34 -2.29 0.09
CA PHE A 62 -6.40 -1.81 1.10
C PHE A 62 -5.12 -1.28 0.47
N VAL A 63 -4.47 -0.38 1.20
CA VAL A 63 -3.14 0.14 0.90
C VAL A 63 -2.29 -0.09 2.14
N ASP A 64 -1.05 -0.52 1.98
CA ASP A 64 -0.14 -0.73 3.09
C ASP A 64 1.29 -0.33 2.75
N GLY A 65 2.04 0.00 3.78
CA GLY A 65 3.45 0.26 3.68
C GLY A 65 4.01 0.79 4.98
N PHE A 66 5.31 0.59 5.19
CA PHE A 66 5.93 1.04 6.44
C PHE A 66 6.62 2.41 6.29
N VAL A 67 7.16 2.90 7.38
CA VAL A 67 7.88 4.17 7.44
C VAL A 67 9.36 3.91 7.69
N THR A 68 10.22 4.71 7.06
CA THR A 68 11.67 4.55 7.16
C THR A 68 12.38 5.88 6.89
N ASP A 69 13.62 5.99 7.35
CA ASP A 69 14.49 7.09 6.95
C ASP A 69 15.20 6.84 5.61
N GLU A 70 15.16 5.61 5.12
CA GLU A 70 15.72 5.27 3.82
C GLU A 70 14.95 5.99 2.71
N ARG A 71 15.70 6.59 1.78
CA ARG A 71 15.09 7.39 0.73
C ARG A 71 14.42 6.55 -0.34
N ASP A 72 14.99 5.39 -0.66
CA ASP A 72 14.51 4.54 -1.75
C ASP A 72 13.89 3.24 -1.22
N LEU A 73 12.89 2.74 -1.95
CA LEU A 73 12.22 1.49 -1.63
C LEU A 73 13.05 0.32 -2.15
N THR A 74 13.33 -0.66 -1.28
CA THR A 74 14.16 -1.83 -1.60
C THR A 74 13.39 -3.12 -1.33
N ASP A 75 13.81 -4.21 -1.97
CA ASP A 75 13.15 -5.52 -1.83
C ASP A 75 13.12 -6.03 -0.38
N VAL A 76 14.17 -5.80 0.40
CA VAL A 76 14.23 -6.25 1.78
C VAL A 76 13.11 -5.67 2.65
N MET A 77 12.61 -4.50 2.29
CA MET A 77 11.52 -3.83 3.04
C MET A 77 10.22 -4.64 2.99
N TYR A 78 9.97 -5.35 1.88
CA TYR A 78 8.78 -6.21 1.76
C TYR A 78 8.87 -7.43 2.66
N GLU A 79 10.09 -7.89 2.95
CA GLU A 79 10.34 -9.15 3.66
C GLU A 79 10.57 -8.96 5.16
N ASP A 80 10.99 -7.77 5.59
CA ASP A 80 11.39 -7.52 6.97
C ASP A 80 10.66 -6.33 7.58
N ALA A 81 9.53 -6.61 8.23
CA ALA A 81 8.72 -5.59 8.89
C ALA A 81 9.43 -4.91 10.08
N THR A 82 10.48 -5.54 10.63
CA THR A 82 11.23 -4.95 11.75
C THR A 82 12.02 -3.71 11.34
N LEU A 83 12.19 -3.48 10.05
CA LEU A 83 12.85 -2.29 9.53
C LEU A 83 11.98 -1.03 9.64
N HIS A 84 10.71 -1.19 9.98
CA HIS A 84 9.80 -0.07 10.20
C HIS A 84 10.33 0.86 11.30
N ASN A 85 10.36 2.15 11.01
CA ASN A 85 10.72 3.20 11.94
C ASN A 85 9.59 4.24 11.99
N GLU A 86 8.80 4.23 13.06
CA GLU A 86 7.64 5.13 13.20
C GLU A 86 8.03 6.62 13.11
N ASN A 87 9.28 6.95 13.40
CA ASN A 87 9.79 8.32 13.32
C ASN A 87 10.50 8.63 12.00
N GLY A 88 10.39 7.72 11.02
CA GLY A 88 11.05 7.84 9.73
C GLY A 88 10.52 8.98 8.86
N ALA A 89 11.33 9.39 7.89
CA ALA A 89 11.01 10.52 7.01
C ALA A 89 10.07 10.16 5.86
N TRP A 90 10.05 8.89 5.43
CA TRP A 90 9.34 8.47 4.22
C TRP A 90 8.31 7.38 4.49
N GLN A 91 7.09 7.62 4.02
CA GLN A 91 6.05 6.58 3.99
C GLN A 91 6.25 5.75 2.71
N MET A 92 6.65 4.48 2.88
CA MET A 92 6.70 3.55 1.77
C MET A 92 5.31 2.99 1.50
N ILE A 93 4.98 2.70 0.26
CA ILE A 93 3.75 2.02 -0.14
C ILE A 93 4.14 0.70 -0.81
N PHE A 94 3.74 -0.41 -0.20
CA PHE A 94 4.07 -1.76 -0.69
C PHE A 94 2.98 -2.35 -1.57
N GLY A 95 1.72 -2.08 -1.27
CA GLY A 95 0.61 -2.63 -2.00
C GLY A 95 -0.55 -1.66 -2.11
N VAL A 96 -1.19 -1.67 -3.28
CA VAL A 96 -2.43 -0.94 -3.55
C VAL A 96 -3.38 -1.97 -4.16
N ASN A 97 -4.41 -2.34 -3.44
CA ASN A 97 -5.25 -3.49 -3.75
C ASN A 97 -6.72 -3.12 -3.79
N THR A 98 -7.41 -3.56 -4.83
CA THR A 98 -8.88 -3.53 -4.89
C THR A 98 -9.32 -4.85 -5.50
N ILE A 99 -10.26 -5.56 -4.85
CA ILE A 99 -10.78 -6.80 -5.42
C ILE A 99 -11.46 -6.51 -6.77
N PRO A 100 -11.40 -7.46 -7.73
CA PRO A 100 -11.82 -7.19 -9.10
C PRO A 100 -13.22 -6.59 -9.25
N ALA A 101 -14.21 -7.08 -8.48
CA ALA A 101 -15.58 -6.60 -8.56
C ALA A 101 -15.77 -5.12 -8.18
N TYR A 102 -14.80 -4.53 -7.47
CA TYR A 102 -14.89 -3.15 -6.98
C TYR A 102 -13.92 -2.20 -7.68
N ARG A 103 -13.21 -2.67 -8.69
CA ARG A 103 -12.27 -1.84 -9.45
C ARG A 103 -12.97 -0.79 -10.30
N LYS A 104 -12.21 0.25 -10.70
CA LYS A 104 -12.69 1.37 -11.54
C LYS A 104 -13.77 2.22 -10.91
N GLN A 105 -13.86 2.23 -9.59
CA GLN A 105 -14.82 3.04 -8.83
C GLN A 105 -14.15 4.08 -7.93
N GLY A 106 -12.81 4.18 -8.00
CA GLY A 106 -12.06 5.19 -7.25
C GLY A 106 -11.71 4.83 -5.81
N TYR A 107 -11.96 3.61 -5.37
CA TYR A 107 -11.71 3.22 -3.97
C TYR A 107 -10.22 3.20 -3.60
N ALA A 108 -9.38 2.64 -4.47
CA ALA A 108 -7.94 2.67 -4.25
C ALA A 108 -7.42 4.11 -4.17
N GLY A 109 -7.91 4.98 -5.05
CA GLY A 109 -7.54 6.40 -5.05
C GLY A 109 -7.92 7.10 -3.76
N GLU A 110 -9.07 6.76 -3.19
CA GLU A 110 -9.50 7.29 -1.90
C GLU A 110 -8.56 6.87 -0.78
N LEU A 111 -8.13 5.61 -0.77
CA LEU A 111 -7.16 5.10 0.21
C LEU A 111 -5.78 5.72 0.03
N ILE A 112 -5.32 5.89 -1.20
CA ILE A 112 -4.06 6.58 -1.51
C ILE A 112 -4.11 8.00 -0.96
N GLY A 113 -5.24 8.69 -1.18
CA GLY A 113 -5.44 10.05 -0.66
C GLY A 113 -5.34 10.11 0.88
N ARG A 114 -5.89 9.11 1.57
CA ARG A 114 -5.79 9.03 3.04
C ARG A 114 -4.37 8.77 3.50
N ALA A 115 -3.64 7.90 2.80
CA ALA A 115 -2.24 7.65 3.11
C ALA A 115 -1.38 8.91 2.93
N ILE A 116 -1.63 9.67 1.87
CA ILE A 116 -0.94 10.94 1.61
C ILE A 116 -1.25 11.95 2.72
N GLU A 117 -2.53 12.09 3.08
CA GLU A 117 -2.95 13.01 4.14
C GLU A 117 -2.33 12.65 5.48
N ASP A 118 -2.37 11.36 5.85
CA ASP A 118 -1.77 10.89 7.10
C ASP A 118 -0.26 11.18 7.15
N ALA A 119 0.46 10.90 6.06
CA ALA A 119 1.89 11.17 5.97
C ALA A 119 2.20 12.67 6.13
N ARG A 120 1.38 13.53 5.51
CA ARG A 120 1.51 14.97 5.62
C ARG A 120 1.29 15.45 7.06
N LEU A 121 0.23 14.98 7.70
CA LEU A 121 -0.10 15.33 9.08
C LEU A 121 0.96 14.83 10.07
N GLN A 122 1.62 13.72 9.76
CA GLN A 122 2.69 13.16 10.57
C GLN A 122 4.03 13.88 10.38
N GLY A 123 4.11 14.84 9.46
CA GLY A 123 5.33 15.61 9.21
C GLY A 123 6.40 14.87 8.41
N ARG A 124 6.02 13.86 7.63
CA ARG A 124 6.96 13.11 6.80
C ARG A 124 7.39 13.93 5.59
N LYS A 125 8.49 13.55 4.95
CA LYS A 125 8.97 14.22 3.72
C LYS A 125 8.16 13.87 2.49
N GLY A 126 7.48 12.73 2.49
CA GLY A 126 6.65 12.29 1.39
C GLY A 126 6.43 10.78 1.38
N LEU A 127 6.03 10.29 0.22
CA LEU A 127 5.74 8.86 0.02
C LEU A 127 6.53 8.32 -1.17
N VAL A 128 6.88 7.03 -1.10
CA VAL A 128 7.61 6.33 -2.16
C VAL A 128 6.90 5.01 -2.46
N LEU A 129 6.74 4.70 -3.73
CA LEU A 129 6.22 3.41 -4.18
C LEU A 129 7.00 2.90 -5.37
N THR A 130 6.83 1.62 -5.68
CA THR A 130 7.25 1.05 -6.95
C THR A 130 6.04 0.49 -7.66
N CYS A 131 6.02 0.62 -8.98
CA CYS A 131 4.90 0.15 -9.79
C CYS A 131 5.38 -0.34 -11.16
N LYS A 132 4.53 -1.13 -11.83
CA LYS A 132 4.76 -1.51 -13.22
C LYS A 132 4.58 -0.28 -14.10
N GLU A 133 5.33 -0.23 -15.22
CA GLU A 133 5.33 0.92 -16.13
C GLU A 133 3.92 1.39 -16.52
N ARG A 134 3.02 0.45 -16.80
CA ARG A 134 1.64 0.76 -17.19
C ARG A 134 0.84 1.55 -16.13
N LEU A 135 1.30 1.53 -14.87
CA LEU A 135 0.63 2.22 -13.76
C LEU A 135 1.24 3.58 -13.44
N VAL A 136 2.34 3.95 -14.08
CA VAL A 136 2.97 5.27 -13.89
C VAL A 136 1.98 6.42 -14.11
N PRO A 137 1.19 6.45 -15.21
CA PRO A 137 0.22 7.53 -15.38
C PRO A 137 -0.84 7.59 -14.28
N TYR A 138 -1.24 6.43 -13.75
CA TYR A 138 -2.22 6.36 -12.67
C TYR A 138 -1.69 7.04 -11.39
N TYR A 139 -0.49 6.69 -10.97
CA TYR A 139 0.09 7.29 -9.76
C TYR A 139 0.50 8.75 -9.96
N ALA A 140 0.85 9.14 -11.17
CA ALA A 140 1.16 10.53 -11.49
C ALA A 140 -0.02 11.47 -11.18
N LYS A 141 -1.26 10.98 -11.29
CA LYS A 141 -2.46 11.77 -10.98
C LYS A 141 -2.51 12.20 -9.51
N PHE A 142 -1.86 11.47 -8.61
CA PHE A 142 -1.81 11.80 -7.18
C PHE A 142 -0.65 12.71 -6.83
N GLY A 143 0.22 13.02 -7.79
CA GLY A 143 1.39 13.86 -7.58
C GLY A 143 2.70 13.10 -7.46
N PHE A 144 2.68 11.78 -7.65
CA PHE A 144 3.92 10.99 -7.69
C PHE A 144 4.68 11.27 -8.98
N VAL A 145 5.99 11.41 -8.86
CA VAL A 145 6.90 11.64 -9.99
C VAL A 145 7.68 10.35 -10.25
N ASP A 146 7.72 9.92 -11.52
CA ASP A 146 8.47 8.75 -11.95
C ASP A 146 9.98 9.03 -11.87
N GLU A 147 10.69 8.26 -11.06
CA GLU A 147 12.13 8.34 -10.91
C GLU A 147 12.88 7.32 -11.80
N GLY A 148 12.14 6.60 -12.64
CA GLY A 148 12.70 5.64 -13.57
C GLY A 148 12.72 4.22 -13.02
N VAL A 149 13.34 3.32 -13.77
CA VAL A 149 13.45 1.90 -13.39
C VAL A 149 14.28 1.77 -12.13
N SER A 150 13.71 1.06 -11.12
CA SER A 150 14.41 0.80 -9.88
C SER A 150 15.35 -0.40 -10.01
N GLU A 151 16.61 -0.21 -9.69
CA GLU A 151 17.60 -1.28 -9.61
C GLU A 151 17.55 -1.99 -8.25
N LYS A 152 16.87 -1.39 -7.25
CA LYS A 152 16.77 -1.87 -5.87
C LYS A 152 15.52 -2.71 -5.62
N SER A 153 14.59 -2.76 -6.57
CA SER A 153 13.35 -3.52 -6.48
C SER A 153 13.25 -4.45 -7.67
N THR A 154 13.42 -5.75 -7.41
CA THR A 154 13.33 -6.81 -8.42
C THR A 154 12.26 -7.86 -8.06
N HIS A 155 11.43 -7.53 -7.09
CA HIS A 155 10.37 -8.37 -6.55
C HIS A 155 9.52 -8.99 -7.66
N GLY A 156 9.33 -10.32 -7.61
CA GLY A 156 8.52 -11.05 -8.59
C GLY A 156 9.10 -11.13 -10.01
N ASN A 157 10.40 -10.84 -10.19
CA ASN A 157 11.06 -10.78 -11.50
C ASN A 157 10.39 -9.81 -12.47
N VAL A 158 9.88 -8.70 -11.96
CA VAL A 158 9.21 -7.65 -12.71
C VAL A 158 10.08 -6.39 -12.74
N VAL A 159 9.98 -5.64 -13.82
CA VAL A 159 10.60 -4.32 -13.90
C VAL A 159 9.73 -3.32 -13.15
N TRP A 160 10.30 -2.71 -12.13
CA TRP A 160 9.60 -1.74 -11.29
C TRP A 160 10.11 -0.33 -11.52
N HIS A 161 9.20 0.63 -11.63
CA HIS A 161 9.51 2.06 -11.61
C HIS A 161 9.33 2.58 -10.20
N GLN A 162 10.31 3.34 -9.69
CA GLN A 162 10.15 4.02 -8.42
C GLN A 162 9.47 5.36 -8.66
N MET A 163 8.47 5.66 -7.85
CA MET A 163 7.77 6.94 -7.89
C MET A 163 7.76 7.59 -6.51
N ARG A 164 7.90 8.90 -6.48
CA ARG A 164 7.99 9.68 -5.25
C ARG A 164 7.04 10.86 -5.27
N LEU A 165 6.34 11.06 -4.15
CA LEU A 165 5.60 12.28 -3.89
C LEU A 165 6.30 12.99 -2.74
N SER A 166 6.82 14.19 -2.98
CA SER A 166 7.50 15.00 -1.97
C SER A 166 6.63 16.14 -1.52
N PHE A 167 6.57 16.34 -0.23
CA PHE A 167 5.82 17.45 0.35
C PHE A 167 6.61 18.75 0.33
#